data_e77f324ac14b3e9fd496534dc2dbe3c9
#
_entry.id   e77f324ac14b3e9fd496534dc2dbe3c9
#
_cell.length_a   1.000
_cell.length_b   1.000
_cell.length_c   1.000
_cell.angle_alpha   90.00
_cell.angle_beta   90.00
_cell.angle_gamma   90.00
#
_symmetry.space_group_name_H-M   'P 1'
#
loop_
_entity.id
_entity.type
_entity.pdbx_description
1 polymer ?
#
loop_
_entity_poly.entity_id
_entity_poly.type
_entity_poly.pdbx_seq_one_letter_code
_entity_poly.pdbx_strand_id
1 'polypeptide(L)'
;QNKKQIDEAIRKLNYVPRNTARGLRSSKTYRIGLVSGPPNTPHNAFLLSKIENTMRAHGYSLTFMSGDKYKDHVNKFVPHMLRSGIDGLIITSFSLNQDICSAVEHAKIPVVELEEHSHFHRTDCVQTSCTSGAYEIVEHLIKMGHQKIALVTGSPASYTACERKKGYLRALEDYDIPVNP
;
A
#
# COMPACT_ATOMS: atom_id res chain seq x y z
N GLN A 1 35.96 27.73 -0.29
CA GLN A 1 35.63 29.12 0.06
C GLN A 1 34.17 29.47 -0.27
N ASN A 2 33.69 29.20 -1.46
CA ASN A 2 32.32 29.53 -1.91
C ASN A 2 31.20 28.85 -1.07
N LYS A 3 31.40 27.62 -0.58
CA LYS A 3 30.38 26.92 0.21
C LYS A 3 30.10 27.62 1.54
N LYS A 4 31.12 28.07 2.25
CA LYS A 4 30.94 28.81 3.53
C LYS A 4 30.17 30.11 3.34
N GLN A 5 30.49 30.87 2.28
CA GLN A 5 29.78 32.12 1.97
C GLN A 5 28.32 31.89 1.60
N ILE A 6 28.03 30.80 0.88
CA ILE A 6 26.65 30.40 0.55
C ILE A 6 25.89 30.01 1.81
N ASP A 7 26.50 29.20 2.69
CA ASP A 7 25.89 28.77 3.96
C ASP A 7 25.63 29.98 4.91
N GLU A 8 26.51 30.98 4.93
CA GLU A 8 26.30 32.21 5.69
C GLU A 8 25.18 33.08 5.09
N ALA A 9 25.09 33.17 3.77
CA ALA A 9 24.01 33.90 3.11
C ALA A 9 22.64 33.21 3.35
N ILE A 10 22.59 31.90 3.28
CA ILE A 10 21.39 31.13 3.60
C ILE A 10 20.92 31.41 5.02
N ARG A 11 21.83 31.44 6.00
CA ARG A 11 21.51 31.75 7.40
C ARG A 11 21.03 33.19 7.58
N LYS A 12 21.75 34.15 6.99
CA LYS A 12 21.38 35.60 7.09
C LYS A 12 20.03 35.93 6.49
N LEU A 13 19.68 35.24 5.39
CA LEU A 13 18.43 35.49 4.67
C LEU A 13 17.28 34.60 5.12
N ASN A 14 17.48 33.73 6.12
CA ASN A 14 16.53 32.66 6.49
C ASN A 14 16.01 31.91 5.26
N TYR A 15 16.85 31.72 4.27
CA TYR A 15 16.45 31.09 3.03
C TYR A 15 16.31 29.58 3.23
N VAL A 16 15.10 29.06 3.01
CA VAL A 16 14.84 27.62 2.99
C VAL A 16 14.88 27.16 1.54
N PRO A 17 15.89 26.37 1.14
CA PRO A 17 15.98 25.84 -0.21
C PRO A 17 14.72 25.03 -0.55
N ARG A 18 14.00 25.43 -1.59
CA ARG A 18 12.84 24.65 -2.05
C ARG A 18 13.33 23.39 -2.77
N ASN A 19 12.84 22.22 -2.33
CA ASN A 19 13.18 20.94 -2.95
C ASN A 19 12.81 20.87 -4.44
N THR A 20 11.84 21.65 -4.88
CA THR A 20 11.50 21.82 -6.31
C THR A 20 12.66 22.31 -7.17
N ALA A 21 13.48 23.23 -6.66
CA ALA A 21 14.67 23.73 -7.38
C ALA A 21 15.80 22.67 -7.44
N ARG A 22 15.91 21.81 -6.44
CA ARG A 22 16.81 20.64 -6.45
C ARG A 22 16.33 19.55 -7.41
N GLY A 23 15.04 19.28 -7.43
CA GLY A 23 14.41 18.26 -8.30
C GLY A 23 14.63 18.55 -9.80
N LEU A 24 14.61 19.82 -10.20
CA LEU A 24 14.90 20.22 -11.58
C LEU A 24 16.33 19.85 -12.04
N ARG A 25 17.28 19.74 -11.11
CA ARG A 25 18.68 19.42 -11.41
C ARG A 25 19.01 17.93 -11.29
N SER A 26 18.27 17.18 -10.46
CA SER A 26 18.57 15.77 -10.15
C SER A 26 17.55 14.79 -10.72
N SER A 27 16.48 15.24 -11.35
CA SER A 27 15.32 14.42 -11.78
C SER A 27 14.66 13.62 -10.64
N LYS A 28 15.03 13.91 -9.37
CA LYS A 28 14.50 13.25 -8.18
C LYS A 28 13.90 14.25 -7.20
N THR A 29 12.73 13.94 -6.71
CA THR A 29 12.00 14.77 -5.73
C THR A 29 12.21 14.30 -4.31
N TYR A 30 12.70 13.10 -4.11
CA TYR A 30 12.79 12.39 -2.83
C TYR A 30 11.43 12.31 -2.13
N ARG A 31 10.37 12.09 -2.91
CA ARG A 31 9.00 11.90 -2.43
C ARG A 31 8.42 10.60 -2.96
N ILE A 32 7.84 9.82 -2.05
CA ILE A 32 7.08 8.62 -2.36
C ILE A 32 5.61 8.89 -2.06
N GLY A 33 4.74 8.54 -3.00
CA GLY A 33 3.30 8.53 -2.78
C GLY A 33 2.89 7.27 -2.03
N LEU A 34 1.99 7.39 -1.07
CA LEU A 34 1.30 6.27 -0.44
C LEU A 34 -0.20 6.48 -0.52
N VAL A 35 -0.88 5.56 -1.16
CA VAL A 35 -2.34 5.47 -1.17
C VAL A 35 -2.75 4.28 -0.31
N SER A 36 -3.45 4.52 0.77
CA SER A 36 -3.84 3.48 1.73
C SER A 36 -5.24 3.73 2.28
N GLY A 37 -5.81 2.70 2.90
CA GLY A 37 -7.02 2.86 3.72
C GLY A 37 -6.82 3.87 4.85
N PRO A 38 -7.91 4.34 5.47
CA PRO A 38 -7.83 5.31 6.55
C PRO A 38 -7.03 4.73 7.73
N PRO A 39 -6.19 5.54 8.41
CA PRO A 39 -5.32 5.07 9.49
C PRO A 39 -6.06 4.91 10.83
N ASN A 40 -7.37 4.68 10.77
CA ASN A 40 -8.24 4.46 11.94
C ASN A 40 -8.32 2.99 12.38
N THR A 41 -7.62 2.10 11.69
CA THR A 41 -7.47 0.69 12.11
C THR A 41 -6.03 0.47 12.59
N PRO A 42 -5.83 -0.41 13.60
CA PRO A 42 -4.48 -0.74 14.09
C PRO A 42 -3.53 -1.20 12.98
N HIS A 43 -4.04 -2.00 12.04
CA HIS A 43 -3.28 -2.51 10.90
C HIS A 43 -2.78 -1.37 9.99
N ASN A 44 -3.69 -0.49 9.53
CA ASN A 44 -3.34 0.60 8.64
C ASN A 44 -2.40 1.62 9.33
N ALA A 45 -2.62 1.90 10.61
CA ALA A 45 -1.76 2.79 11.39
C ALA A 45 -0.36 2.21 11.53
N PHE A 46 -0.24 0.91 11.83
CA PHE A 46 1.03 0.22 11.91
C PHE A 46 1.78 0.22 10.57
N LEU A 47 1.09 -0.12 9.49
CA LEU A 47 1.66 -0.15 8.15
C LEU A 47 2.17 1.23 7.72
N LEU A 48 1.35 2.28 7.90
CA LEU A 48 1.73 3.67 7.62
C LEU A 48 2.99 4.07 8.41
N SER A 49 3.02 3.77 9.71
CA SER A 49 4.18 4.08 10.57
C SER A 49 5.45 3.37 10.09
N LYS A 50 5.36 2.10 9.70
CA LYS A 50 6.51 1.33 9.20
C LYS A 50 7.02 1.88 7.87
N ILE A 51 6.13 2.16 6.94
CA ILE A 51 6.48 2.74 5.63
C ILE A 51 7.14 4.12 5.84
N GLU A 52 6.53 5.01 6.64
CA GLU A 52 7.07 6.35 6.91
C GLU A 52 8.47 6.29 7.49
N ASN A 53 8.68 5.46 8.53
CA ASN A 53 9.98 5.30 9.15
C ASN A 53 11.04 4.78 8.17
N THR A 54 10.68 3.82 7.33
CA THR A 54 11.58 3.28 6.31
C THR A 54 11.94 4.33 5.25
N MET A 55 10.95 5.06 4.74
CA MET A 55 11.19 6.12 3.75
C MET A 55 12.09 7.22 4.32
N ARG A 56 11.82 7.66 5.53
CA ARG A 56 12.62 8.68 6.22
C ARG A 56 14.07 8.24 6.44
N ALA A 57 14.30 6.98 6.82
CA ALA A 57 15.65 6.42 6.98
C ALA A 57 16.46 6.45 5.69
N HIS A 58 15.78 6.39 4.53
CA HIS A 58 16.40 6.47 3.20
C HIS A 58 16.38 7.89 2.59
N GLY A 59 16.02 8.91 3.35
CA GLY A 59 16.00 10.30 2.91
C GLY A 59 14.80 10.69 2.04
N TYR A 60 13.75 9.85 2.01
CA TYR A 60 12.50 10.15 1.32
C TYR A 60 11.46 10.71 2.28
N SER A 61 10.64 11.61 1.78
CA SER A 61 9.40 12.05 2.43
C SER A 61 8.21 11.29 1.87
N LEU A 62 7.22 11.03 2.72
CA LEU A 62 5.99 10.35 2.32
C LEU A 62 4.89 11.36 2.04
N THR A 63 4.25 11.26 0.87
CA THR A 63 3.01 11.96 0.54
C THR A 63 1.88 10.96 0.71
N PHE A 64 1.19 11.05 1.84
CA PHE A 64 0.13 10.11 2.20
C PHE A 64 -1.23 10.61 1.77
N MET A 65 -2.02 9.72 1.19
CA MET A 65 -3.44 9.95 0.91
C MET A 65 -4.25 8.75 1.37
N SER A 66 -5.24 9.00 2.20
CA SER A 66 -6.20 7.97 2.57
C SER A 66 -7.46 8.09 1.74
N GLY A 67 -7.94 6.95 1.24
CA GLY A 67 -9.22 6.82 0.57
C GLY A 67 -10.14 5.89 1.34
N ASP A 68 -11.44 6.16 1.31
CA ASP A 68 -12.44 5.20 1.69
C ASP A 68 -12.62 4.23 0.51
N LYS A 69 -12.61 2.90 0.77
CA LYS A 69 -12.73 1.84 -0.25
C LYS A 69 -13.94 2.00 -1.19
N TYR A 70 -14.92 2.78 -0.76
CA TYR A 70 -16.21 2.92 -1.45
C TYR A 70 -16.39 4.25 -2.17
N LYS A 71 -15.38 5.11 -2.24
CA LYS A 71 -15.54 6.45 -2.83
C LYS A 71 -14.45 6.75 -3.85
N ASP A 72 -14.82 7.38 -4.96
CA ASP A 72 -13.97 7.84 -6.07
C ASP A 72 -12.82 8.80 -5.70
N HIS A 73 -12.55 8.97 -4.41
CA HIS A 73 -11.53 9.88 -3.94
C HIS A 73 -10.13 9.49 -4.42
N VAL A 74 -9.80 8.20 -4.41
CA VAL A 74 -8.50 7.69 -4.87
C VAL A 74 -8.27 8.05 -6.33
N ASN A 75 -9.31 7.93 -7.16
CA ASN A 75 -9.26 8.24 -8.59
C ASN A 75 -8.96 9.73 -8.87
N LYS A 76 -9.27 10.63 -7.95
CA LYS A 76 -8.95 12.07 -8.05
C LYS A 76 -7.56 12.38 -7.52
N PHE A 77 -7.09 11.66 -6.53
CA PHE A 77 -5.87 11.98 -5.80
C PHE A 77 -4.61 11.41 -6.44
N VAL A 78 -4.66 10.22 -7.02
CA VAL A 78 -3.48 9.64 -7.69
C VAL A 78 -2.97 10.56 -8.81
N PRO A 79 -3.79 11.09 -9.72
CA PRO A 79 -3.31 12.06 -10.72
C PRO A 79 -2.72 13.34 -10.10
N HIS A 80 -3.23 13.77 -8.95
CA HIS A 80 -2.65 14.93 -8.24
C HIS A 80 -1.26 14.60 -7.67
N MET A 81 -1.08 13.43 -7.07
CA MET A 81 0.23 12.96 -6.61
C MET A 81 1.25 12.89 -7.75
N LEU A 82 0.86 12.31 -8.89
CA LEU A 82 1.71 12.21 -10.07
C LEU A 82 2.14 13.60 -10.55
N ARG A 83 1.22 14.55 -10.67
CA ARG A 83 1.52 15.95 -11.04
C ARG A 83 2.39 16.69 -10.03
N SER A 84 2.29 16.35 -8.75
CA SER A 84 3.13 16.96 -7.70
C SER A 84 4.58 16.48 -7.74
N GLY A 85 4.89 15.50 -8.58
CA GLY A 85 6.22 14.91 -8.75
C GLY A 85 6.57 14.01 -7.57
N ILE A 86 6.17 12.76 -7.64
CA ILE A 86 6.64 11.67 -6.77
C ILE A 86 7.62 10.79 -7.55
N ASP A 87 8.58 10.19 -6.87
CA ASP A 87 9.58 9.31 -7.47
C ASP A 87 9.14 7.84 -7.53
N GLY A 88 8.08 7.50 -6.81
CA GLY A 88 7.47 6.18 -6.77
C GLY A 88 6.14 6.21 -6.02
N LEU A 89 5.37 5.13 -6.16
CA LEU A 89 4.04 5.00 -5.59
C LEU A 89 3.88 3.67 -4.87
N ILE A 90 3.35 3.71 -3.65
CA ILE A 90 2.94 2.53 -2.89
C ILE A 90 1.42 2.56 -2.78
N ILE A 91 0.77 1.43 -3.07
CA ILE A 91 -0.68 1.31 -3.05
C ILE A 91 -1.06 0.13 -2.16
N THR A 92 -2.01 0.33 -1.26
CA THR A 92 -2.54 -0.73 -0.40
C THR A 92 -4.05 -0.85 -0.54
N SER A 93 -4.54 -2.07 -0.77
CA SER A 93 -5.95 -2.43 -0.60
C SER A 93 -6.99 -1.55 -1.31
N PHE A 94 -6.75 -1.12 -2.55
CA PHE A 94 -7.71 -0.36 -3.34
C PHE A 94 -7.98 -0.96 -4.70
N SER A 95 -9.26 -0.99 -5.09
CA SER A 95 -9.63 -1.19 -6.49
C SER A 95 -9.38 0.11 -7.25
N LEU A 96 -8.40 0.11 -8.12
CA LEU A 96 -8.13 1.21 -9.05
C LEU A 96 -8.95 1.03 -10.31
N ASN A 97 -9.47 2.15 -10.85
CA ASN A 97 -10.07 2.09 -12.17
C ASN A 97 -9.01 2.09 -13.28
N GLN A 98 -9.41 1.71 -14.48
CA GLN A 98 -8.51 1.58 -15.63
C GLN A 98 -7.81 2.91 -15.99
N ASP A 99 -8.48 4.04 -15.82
CA ASP A 99 -7.90 5.36 -16.12
C ASP A 99 -6.73 5.68 -15.20
N ILE A 100 -6.84 5.31 -13.91
CA ILE A 100 -5.76 5.50 -12.94
C ILE A 100 -4.59 4.57 -13.24
N CYS A 101 -4.87 3.30 -13.54
CA CYS A 101 -3.83 2.36 -13.94
C CYS A 101 -3.05 2.89 -15.15
N SER A 102 -3.76 3.35 -16.17
CA SER A 102 -3.16 3.96 -17.36
C SER A 102 -2.34 5.21 -17.03
N ALA A 103 -2.85 6.09 -16.16
CA ALA A 103 -2.14 7.31 -15.77
C ALA A 103 -0.84 7.00 -15.02
N VAL A 104 -0.85 5.99 -14.14
CA VAL A 104 0.32 5.53 -13.39
C VAL A 104 1.35 4.90 -14.33
N GLU A 105 0.92 4.05 -15.26
CA GLU A 105 1.79 3.43 -16.26
C GLU A 105 2.45 4.47 -17.19
N HIS A 106 1.71 5.49 -17.62
CA HIS A 106 2.24 6.60 -18.41
C HIS A 106 3.25 7.46 -17.65
N ALA A 107 3.10 7.59 -16.35
CA ALA A 107 4.04 8.34 -15.51
C ALA A 107 5.42 7.67 -15.40
N LYS A 108 5.54 6.37 -15.75
CA LYS A 108 6.79 5.58 -15.73
C LYS A 108 7.54 5.64 -14.40
N ILE A 109 6.82 5.77 -13.30
CA ILE A 109 7.38 5.69 -11.96
C ILE A 109 7.28 4.25 -11.41
N PRO A 110 8.21 3.81 -10.55
CA PRO A 110 8.09 2.54 -9.85
C PRO A 110 6.80 2.50 -9.00
N VAL A 111 6.12 1.35 -9.02
CA VAL A 111 4.92 1.10 -8.22
C VAL A 111 5.12 -0.18 -7.43
N VAL A 112 4.68 -0.17 -6.17
CA VAL A 112 4.61 -1.35 -5.31
C VAL A 112 3.20 -1.48 -4.77
N GLU A 113 2.59 -2.63 -4.97
CA GLU A 113 1.28 -2.97 -4.41
C GLU A 113 1.45 -3.81 -3.14
N LEU A 114 0.70 -3.50 -2.10
CA LEU A 114 0.70 -4.23 -0.83
C LEU A 114 -0.67 -4.83 -0.58
N GLU A 115 -0.69 -6.14 -0.26
CA GLU A 115 -1.89 -6.87 0.18
C GLU A 115 -3.06 -6.88 -0.82
N GLU A 116 -2.78 -6.66 -2.10
CA GLU A 116 -3.78 -6.65 -3.15
C GLU A 116 -3.31 -7.50 -4.34
N HIS A 117 -4.24 -7.84 -5.24
CA HIS A 117 -3.88 -8.46 -6.50
C HIS A 117 -3.39 -7.38 -7.47
N SER A 118 -2.35 -7.70 -8.25
CA SER A 118 -1.76 -6.70 -9.15
C SER A 118 -2.77 -6.14 -10.15
N HIS A 119 -2.93 -4.83 -10.12
CA HIS A 119 -3.73 -4.06 -11.08
C HIS A 119 -2.92 -3.64 -12.31
N PHE A 120 -1.62 -3.82 -12.28
CA PHE A 120 -0.67 -3.35 -13.28
C PHE A 120 0.06 -4.52 -13.93
N HIS A 121 0.48 -4.35 -15.18
CA HIS A 121 1.23 -5.37 -15.93
C HIS A 121 2.67 -5.56 -15.43
N ARG A 122 3.25 -4.58 -14.75
CA ARG A 122 4.65 -4.59 -14.29
C ARG A 122 4.79 -3.84 -12.97
N THR A 123 4.39 -4.48 -11.88
CA THR A 123 4.58 -3.95 -10.53
C THR A 123 5.11 -5.04 -9.62
N ASP A 124 5.89 -4.62 -8.64
CA ASP A 124 6.23 -5.49 -7.53
C ASP A 124 5.03 -5.55 -6.59
N CYS A 125 4.71 -6.77 -6.14
CA CYS A 125 3.62 -7.00 -5.20
C CYS A 125 4.17 -7.67 -3.94
N VAL A 126 3.81 -7.13 -2.78
CA VAL A 126 4.13 -7.70 -1.47
C VAL A 126 2.85 -8.15 -0.81
N GLN A 127 2.70 -9.45 -0.64
CA GLN A 127 1.49 -10.07 -0.10
C GLN A 127 1.82 -10.98 1.07
N THR A 128 0.88 -11.08 2.00
CA THR A 128 0.85 -12.17 2.98
C THR A 128 0.11 -13.36 2.37
N SER A 129 0.51 -14.59 2.71
CA SER A 129 -0.16 -15.80 2.25
C SER A 129 -1.48 -16.01 3.02
N CYS A 130 -2.49 -15.23 2.66
CA CYS A 130 -3.80 -15.27 3.33
C CYS A 130 -4.47 -16.64 3.22
N THR A 131 -4.33 -17.32 2.08
CA THR A 131 -4.89 -18.66 1.86
C THR A 131 -4.24 -19.69 2.78
N SER A 132 -2.90 -19.74 2.81
CA SER A 132 -2.18 -20.70 3.66
C SER A 132 -2.42 -20.41 5.14
N GLY A 133 -2.34 -19.14 5.55
CA GLY A 133 -2.58 -18.79 6.95
C GLY A 133 -4.00 -19.14 7.43
N ALA A 134 -5.01 -18.92 6.60
CA ALA A 134 -6.38 -19.33 6.93
C ALA A 134 -6.52 -20.86 6.96
N TYR A 135 -5.91 -21.57 6.02
CA TYR A 135 -5.85 -23.03 6.02
C TYR A 135 -5.26 -23.57 7.33
N GLU A 136 -4.06 -23.10 7.69
CA GLU A 136 -3.34 -23.55 8.88
C GLU A 136 -4.13 -23.34 10.18
N ILE A 137 -4.82 -22.20 10.30
CA ILE A 137 -5.66 -21.91 11.47
C ILE A 137 -6.84 -22.88 11.53
N VAL A 138 -7.53 -23.13 10.42
CA VAL A 138 -8.67 -24.04 10.36
C VAL A 138 -8.23 -25.47 10.59
N GLU A 139 -7.13 -25.89 9.97
CA GLU A 139 -6.51 -27.21 10.21
C GLU A 139 -6.17 -27.41 11.69
N HIS A 140 -5.61 -26.38 12.34
CA HIS A 140 -5.32 -26.43 13.77
C HIS A 140 -6.58 -26.69 14.60
N LEU A 141 -7.67 -25.97 14.32
CA LEU A 141 -8.96 -26.18 15.00
C LEU A 141 -9.49 -27.59 14.78
N ILE A 142 -9.41 -28.12 13.55
CA ILE A 142 -9.83 -29.48 13.23
C ILE A 142 -9.01 -30.52 14.02
N LYS A 143 -7.68 -30.35 14.05
CA LYS A 143 -6.77 -31.23 14.83
C LYS A 143 -7.06 -31.18 16.35
N MET A 144 -7.61 -30.07 16.84
CA MET A 144 -8.10 -29.97 18.22
C MET A 144 -9.49 -30.61 18.44
N GLY A 145 -10.10 -31.21 17.42
CA GLY A 145 -11.38 -31.93 17.51
C GLY A 145 -12.62 -31.09 17.16
N HIS A 146 -12.45 -29.85 16.69
CA HIS A 146 -13.58 -29.01 16.29
C HIS A 146 -14.13 -29.45 14.92
N GLN A 147 -15.41 -29.75 14.86
CA GLN A 147 -16.11 -30.14 13.63
C GLN A 147 -17.09 -29.05 13.12
N LYS A 148 -17.40 -28.06 13.95
CA LYS A 148 -18.28 -26.93 13.61
C LYS A 148 -17.49 -25.65 13.71
N ILE A 149 -16.94 -25.22 12.56
CA ILE A 149 -16.08 -24.06 12.46
C ILE A 149 -16.77 -23.02 11.57
N ALA A 150 -17.00 -21.83 12.09
CA ALA A 150 -17.61 -20.73 11.35
C ALA A 150 -16.53 -19.75 10.88
N LEU A 151 -16.71 -19.18 9.69
CA LEU A 151 -15.85 -18.12 9.16
C LEU A 151 -16.62 -16.80 9.14
N VAL A 152 -16.13 -15.81 9.88
CA VAL A 152 -16.54 -14.41 9.73
C VAL A 152 -15.54 -13.73 8.82
N THR A 153 -15.97 -13.36 7.62
CA THR A 153 -15.11 -12.75 6.60
C THR A 153 -15.48 -11.32 6.31
N GLY A 154 -14.61 -10.59 5.65
CA GLY A 154 -14.86 -9.24 5.14
C GLY A 154 -15.70 -9.24 3.86
N SER A 155 -15.77 -8.06 3.22
CA SER A 155 -16.48 -7.88 1.96
C SER A 155 -15.95 -8.84 0.87
N PRO A 156 -16.85 -9.46 0.08
CA PRO A 156 -16.45 -10.28 -1.08
C PRO A 156 -15.68 -9.49 -2.16
N ALA A 157 -15.71 -8.17 -2.12
CA ALA A 157 -14.89 -7.31 -2.98
C ALA A 157 -13.44 -7.17 -2.49
N SER A 158 -13.10 -7.68 -1.30
CA SER A 158 -11.74 -7.65 -0.76
C SER A 158 -10.98 -8.90 -1.18
N TYR A 159 -9.86 -8.73 -1.87
CA TYR A 159 -8.98 -9.82 -2.27
C TYR A 159 -8.56 -10.68 -1.08
N THR A 160 -8.05 -10.07 -0.02
CA THR A 160 -7.59 -10.80 1.18
C THR A 160 -8.71 -11.55 1.88
N ALA A 161 -9.96 -11.06 1.86
CA ALA A 161 -11.12 -11.76 2.39
C ALA A 161 -11.45 -13.00 1.54
N CYS A 162 -11.40 -12.87 0.22
CA CYS A 162 -11.59 -13.99 -0.70
C CYS A 162 -10.52 -15.07 -0.51
N GLU A 163 -9.25 -14.68 -0.39
CA GLU A 163 -8.16 -15.64 -0.18
C GLU A 163 -8.26 -16.37 1.16
N ARG A 164 -8.64 -15.69 2.25
CA ARG A 164 -8.92 -16.35 3.54
C ARG A 164 -10.07 -17.32 3.44
N LYS A 165 -11.14 -16.96 2.73
CA LYS A 165 -12.28 -17.88 2.50
C LYS A 165 -11.84 -19.12 1.72
N LYS A 166 -10.98 -18.97 0.70
CA LYS A 166 -10.43 -20.13 -0.03
C LYS A 166 -9.65 -21.07 0.90
N GLY A 167 -8.79 -20.52 1.76
CA GLY A 167 -8.05 -21.32 2.74
C GLY A 167 -8.94 -22.06 3.71
N TYR A 168 -9.97 -21.40 4.23
CA TYR A 168 -10.97 -22.01 5.09
C TYR A 168 -11.71 -23.18 4.39
N LEU A 169 -12.23 -22.96 3.19
CA LEU A 169 -12.97 -23.98 2.45
C LEU A 169 -12.09 -25.17 2.13
N ARG A 170 -10.85 -24.93 1.67
CA ARG A 170 -9.90 -25.99 1.37
C ARG A 170 -9.57 -26.84 2.61
N ALA A 171 -9.39 -26.24 3.77
CA ALA A 171 -9.12 -26.99 4.98
C ALA A 171 -10.31 -27.90 5.38
N LEU A 172 -11.55 -27.41 5.25
CA LEU A 172 -12.72 -28.25 5.50
C LEU A 172 -12.84 -29.41 4.51
N GLU A 173 -12.56 -29.15 3.23
CA GLU A 173 -12.57 -30.14 2.17
C GLU A 173 -11.52 -31.23 2.41
N ASP A 174 -10.27 -30.86 2.71
CA ASP A 174 -9.16 -31.81 2.95
C ASP A 174 -9.41 -32.71 4.18
N TYR A 175 -10.30 -32.32 5.08
CA TYR A 175 -10.68 -33.07 6.29
C TYR A 175 -12.12 -33.61 6.26
N ASP A 176 -12.75 -33.66 5.10
CA ASP A 176 -14.13 -34.19 4.91
C ASP A 176 -15.18 -33.54 5.83
N ILE A 177 -15.01 -32.27 6.21
CA ILE A 177 -15.96 -31.53 7.01
C ILE A 177 -16.93 -30.78 6.10
N PRO A 178 -18.25 -31.04 6.17
CA PRO A 178 -19.20 -30.39 5.29
C PRO A 178 -19.31 -28.89 5.59
N VAL A 179 -19.30 -28.09 4.51
CA VAL A 179 -19.57 -26.65 4.61
C VAL A 179 -21.05 -26.45 4.88
N ASN A 180 -21.37 -25.86 6.01
CA ASN A 180 -22.75 -25.49 6.35
C ASN A 180 -22.93 -23.99 6.00
N PRO A 181 -23.85 -23.61 5.09
CA PRO A 181 -24.07 -22.24 4.63
C PRO A 181 -24.58 -21.28 5.73
#